data_66717604bef8e3c73178c37e7232b888
#
_entry.id   66717604bef8e3c73178c37e7232b888
#
_cell.length_a   1.000
_cell.length_b   1.000
_cell.length_c   1.000
_cell.angle_alpha   90.00
_cell.angle_beta   90.00
_cell.angle_gamma   90.00
#
_symmetry.space_group_name_H-M   'P 1'
#
loop_
_entity.id
_entity.type
_entity.pdbx_description
1 polymer ?
#
loop_
_entity_poly.entity_id
_entity_poly.type
_entity_poly.pdbx_seq_one_letter_code
_entity_poly.pdbx_strand_id
1 'polypeptide(L)'
;MKKKTILLVILIAIIVIVALFLKGKMQNNKIEYRILDVNEYKYIKYKEKENFGIIDREGNIIIEAVYKKIEIPNPEKDIFICYNDEENSTVLNSKKERLYVEYDKIEPIKLKNIASTLCFEKSVLKYKKGDTYGLIDFQGKKITNNEYDSIENLQSTEGKFLVSKNNKFGIININGALLVGIKYDQIFTDQYYDEETKYTKAGFIVSETTNEGYRYGYINYEGKKYLNTEFNEIIRINNTEDTYLVAAKEGKYGLFKENKQIIKPEYQSIIYTENGALIVEKNKQFGIANLKGKILVETKYSQIEENGIYLYAQSSTENDVYDSNGNKIDMSYSKNVFKTENNNYRITTLVNNDVIYYGIEDAQGATLVNSNYNSIEYAYGDFFIVQDKDEKYGVIDSKGGIVLEIKYDLIQKIRNKNVIQILSRKNKNIKLYSSKLEEVASMKSATVQNEINHIKLYNKEEAVFLDKDGNKIEEKSEIVQNDLKRNLPEKIKEYTKKQDSLDNVYYEK
;
A
#
# COMPACT_ATOMS: atom_id res chain seq x y z
N MET A 1 -44.94 -21.45 31.87
CA MET A 1 -43.83 -21.60 30.86
C MET A 1 -43.81 -20.47 29.82
N LYS A 2 -44.94 -20.09 29.21
CA LYS A 2 -44.95 -19.07 28.11
C LYS A 2 -44.41 -17.66 28.48
N LYS A 3 -44.56 -17.14 29.69
CA LYS A 3 -44.06 -15.82 30.07
C LYS A 3 -42.52 -15.74 30.19
N LYS A 4 -41.82 -16.79 30.65
CA LYS A 4 -40.36 -16.85 30.76
C LYS A 4 -39.70 -16.92 29.38
N THR A 5 -40.34 -17.67 28.44
CA THR A 5 -39.84 -17.78 27.07
C THR A 5 -39.95 -16.44 26.31
N ILE A 6 -41.05 -15.71 26.48
CA ILE A 6 -41.25 -14.39 25.87
C ILE A 6 -40.22 -13.38 26.42
N LEU A 7 -39.95 -13.39 27.74
CA LEU A 7 -38.95 -12.52 28.34
C LEU A 7 -37.52 -12.80 27.82
N LEU A 8 -37.19 -14.05 27.62
CA LEU A 8 -35.89 -14.48 27.06
C LEU A 8 -35.72 -14.02 25.60
N VAL A 9 -36.77 -14.14 24.79
CA VAL A 9 -36.74 -13.69 23.38
C VAL A 9 -36.60 -12.16 23.28
N ILE A 10 -37.29 -11.41 24.16
CA ILE A 10 -37.13 -9.95 24.21
C ILE A 10 -35.72 -9.54 24.66
N LEU A 11 -35.13 -10.25 25.63
CA LEU A 11 -33.76 -9.99 26.09
C LEU A 11 -32.74 -10.23 25.00
N ILE A 12 -32.89 -11.32 24.23
CA ILE A 12 -32.01 -11.64 23.09
C ILE A 12 -32.18 -10.58 22.00
N ALA A 13 -33.39 -10.15 21.69
CA ALA A 13 -33.64 -9.10 20.71
C ALA A 13 -32.99 -7.77 21.11
N ILE A 14 -33.05 -7.39 22.38
CA ILE A 14 -32.38 -6.19 22.91
C ILE A 14 -30.86 -6.31 22.80
N ILE A 15 -30.27 -7.46 23.13
CA ILE A 15 -28.82 -7.71 22.99
C ILE A 15 -28.39 -7.59 21.54
N VAL A 16 -29.15 -8.15 20.58
CA VAL A 16 -28.87 -8.05 19.16
C VAL A 16 -28.97 -6.60 18.65
N ILE A 17 -29.98 -5.85 19.08
CA ILE A 17 -30.14 -4.44 18.73
C ILE A 17 -29.00 -3.60 19.30
N VAL A 18 -28.59 -3.83 20.55
CA VAL A 18 -27.44 -3.15 21.17
C VAL A 18 -26.14 -3.51 20.45
N ALA A 19 -25.94 -4.78 20.07
CA ALA A 19 -24.77 -5.23 19.32
C ALA A 19 -24.71 -4.61 17.91
N LEU A 20 -25.86 -4.50 17.22
CA LEU A 20 -25.97 -3.82 15.94
C LEU A 20 -25.73 -2.31 16.04
N PHE A 21 -26.22 -1.68 17.12
CA PHE A 21 -25.99 -0.26 17.40
C PHE A 21 -24.53 0.04 17.75
N LEU A 22 -23.88 -0.84 18.52
CA LEU A 22 -22.44 -0.77 18.81
C LEU A 22 -21.60 -1.02 17.54
N LYS A 23 -21.99 -1.98 16.71
CA LYS A 23 -21.33 -2.25 15.43
C LYS A 23 -21.46 -1.07 14.45
N GLY A 24 -22.65 -0.44 14.39
CA GLY A 24 -22.86 0.78 13.61
C GLY A 24 -22.04 1.98 14.13
N LYS A 25 -21.92 2.14 15.45
CA LYS A 25 -21.06 3.17 16.07
C LYS A 25 -19.57 2.89 15.86
N MET A 26 -19.15 1.62 15.83
CA MET A 26 -17.76 1.25 15.52
C MET A 26 -17.42 1.43 14.04
N GLN A 27 -18.40 1.27 13.12
CA GLN A 27 -18.19 1.55 11.69
C GLN A 27 -18.11 3.05 11.37
N ASN A 28 -18.75 3.92 12.15
CA ASN A 28 -18.70 5.37 11.93
C ASN A 28 -17.45 6.08 12.46
N ASN A 29 -16.50 5.36 13.07
CA ASN A 29 -15.23 5.90 13.54
C ASN A 29 -14.02 5.43 12.71
N LYS A 30 -14.23 4.97 11.50
CA LYS A 30 -13.14 4.99 10.50
C LYS A 30 -12.94 6.46 10.12
N ILE A 31 -11.99 7.11 10.77
CA ILE A 31 -11.43 8.37 10.27
C ILE A 31 -10.75 7.98 8.96
N GLU A 32 -11.39 8.30 7.85
CA GLU A 32 -10.83 8.12 6.53
C GLU A 32 -9.80 9.23 6.35
N TYR A 33 -8.52 8.91 6.57
CA TYR A 33 -7.41 9.85 6.38
C TYR A 33 -7.15 10.01 4.89
N ARG A 34 -7.87 10.93 4.28
CA ARG A 34 -7.58 11.37 2.93
C ARG A 34 -6.35 12.29 2.98
N ILE A 35 -5.29 11.91 2.26
CA ILE A 35 -4.17 12.81 1.99
C ILE A 35 -4.69 13.88 1.02
N LEU A 36 -4.88 15.09 1.53
CA LEU A 36 -5.27 16.22 0.69
C LEU A 36 -4.05 16.74 -0.08
N ASP A 37 -4.20 16.95 -1.38
CA ASP A 37 -3.23 17.73 -2.13
C ASP A 37 -3.20 19.15 -1.56
N VAL A 38 -2.03 19.81 -1.61
CA VAL A 38 -1.89 21.22 -1.18
C VAL A 38 -2.91 22.14 -1.88
N ASN A 39 -3.31 21.81 -3.09
CA ASN A 39 -4.33 22.50 -3.85
C ASN A 39 -5.74 22.42 -3.23
N GLU A 40 -6.00 21.46 -2.35
CA GLU A 40 -7.27 21.30 -1.62
C GLU A 40 -7.28 22.03 -0.27
N TYR A 41 -6.16 22.60 0.16
CA TYR A 41 -6.03 23.31 1.43
C TYR A 41 -6.86 24.59 1.43
N LYS A 42 -7.58 24.84 2.53
CA LYS A 42 -8.28 26.09 2.77
C LYS A 42 -7.32 27.28 2.84
N TYR A 43 -6.15 27.06 3.39
CA TYR A 43 -5.08 28.03 3.55
C TYR A 43 -3.81 27.53 2.91
N ILE A 44 -3.07 28.43 2.27
CA ILE A 44 -1.89 28.11 1.47
C ILE A 44 -0.70 28.92 1.98
N LYS A 45 0.45 28.28 2.12
CA LYS A 45 1.69 29.00 2.40
C LYS A 45 2.16 29.76 1.16
N TYR A 46 2.51 31.01 1.33
CA TYR A 46 3.23 31.75 0.31
C TYR A 46 4.56 32.28 0.85
N LYS A 47 5.49 32.52 -0.06
CA LYS A 47 6.81 33.07 0.25
C LYS A 47 6.96 34.45 -0.42
N GLU A 48 7.43 35.39 0.35
CA GLU A 48 7.85 36.69 -0.15
C GLU A 48 9.26 36.99 0.39
N LYS A 49 10.23 37.18 -0.54
CA LYS A 49 11.65 37.21 -0.19
C LYS A 49 12.07 35.94 0.56
N GLU A 50 12.53 36.05 1.79
CA GLU A 50 13.01 34.91 2.60
C GLU A 50 12.00 34.44 3.67
N ASN A 51 10.82 35.03 3.70
CA ASN A 51 9.84 34.79 4.74
C ASN A 51 8.55 34.16 4.19
N PHE A 52 7.86 33.42 5.04
CA PHE A 52 6.60 32.75 4.73
C PHE A 52 5.42 33.45 5.40
N GLY A 53 4.29 33.43 4.72
CA GLY A 53 2.99 33.89 5.17
C GLY A 53 1.89 32.90 4.78
N ILE A 54 0.65 33.25 5.08
CA ILE A 54 -0.56 32.46 4.75
C ILE A 54 -1.49 33.33 3.92
N ILE A 55 -2.00 32.77 2.84
CA ILE A 55 -3.12 33.28 2.05
C ILE A 55 -4.29 32.29 2.08
N ASP A 56 -5.49 32.80 1.90
CA ASP A 56 -6.66 31.97 1.62
C ASP A 56 -6.71 31.57 0.13
N ARG A 57 -7.73 30.81 -0.24
CA ARG A 57 -7.90 30.38 -1.65
C ARG A 57 -8.28 31.50 -2.59
N GLU A 58 -8.79 32.62 -2.10
CA GLU A 58 -9.10 33.84 -2.84
C GLU A 58 -7.87 34.73 -3.03
N GLY A 59 -6.71 34.37 -2.42
CA GLY A 59 -5.46 35.14 -2.49
C GLY A 59 -5.40 36.29 -1.49
N ASN A 60 -6.31 36.34 -0.50
CA ASN A 60 -6.23 37.35 0.55
C ASN A 60 -5.15 36.95 1.57
N ILE A 61 -4.33 37.93 1.99
CA ILE A 61 -3.30 37.71 3.00
C ILE A 61 -3.96 37.51 4.38
N ILE A 62 -3.80 36.34 4.94
CA ILE A 62 -4.25 35.97 6.28
C ILE A 62 -3.15 36.26 7.30
N ILE A 63 -1.92 35.82 7.01
CA ILE A 63 -0.72 36.08 7.81
C ILE A 63 0.35 36.64 6.87
N GLU A 64 0.91 37.77 7.24
CA GLU A 64 2.00 38.43 6.49
C GLU A 64 3.23 37.53 6.42
N ALA A 65 4.03 37.66 5.34
CA ALA A 65 5.25 36.90 5.15
C ALA A 65 6.41 37.44 6.03
N VAL A 66 6.32 37.16 7.32
CA VAL A 66 7.31 37.61 8.33
C VAL A 66 8.00 36.45 9.05
N TYR A 67 7.55 35.21 8.86
CA TYR A 67 8.05 34.05 9.56
C TYR A 67 9.08 33.29 8.72
N LYS A 68 10.09 32.71 9.38
CA LYS A 68 11.10 31.87 8.72
C LYS A 68 10.55 30.53 8.23
N LYS A 69 9.51 30.04 8.90
CA LYS A 69 8.80 28.81 8.55
C LYS A 69 7.38 28.87 9.05
N ILE A 70 6.45 28.28 8.30
CA ILE A 70 5.07 28.05 8.76
C ILE A 70 4.69 26.61 8.46
N GLU A 71 4.08 25.93 9.43
CA GLU A 71 3.46 24.62 9.26
C GLU A 71 1.94 24.75 9.43
N ILE A 72 1.20 24.10 8.54
CA ILE A 72 -0.26 23.94 8.59
C ILE A 72 -0.53 22.49 9.00
N PRO A 73 -0.71 22.19 10.29
CA PRO A 73 -0.79 20.82 10.77
C PRO A 73 -2.04 20.08 10.30
N ASN A 74 -3.14 20.81 10.10
CA ASN A 74 -4.36 20.28 9.52
C ASN A 74 -4.98 21.30 8.57
N PRO A 75 -5.05 20.99 7.26
CA PRO A 75 -5.53 21.94 6.25
C PRO A 75 -7.01 22.34 6.39
N GLU A 76 -7.80 21.59 7.18
CA GLU A 76 -9.20 21.88 7.46
C GLU A 76 -9.39 22.72 8.74
N LYS A 77 -8.33 22.90 9.52
CA LYS A 77 -8.36 23.65 10.77
C LYS A 77 -7.72 25.02 10.61
N ASP A 78 -8.19 25.95 11.37
CA ASP A 78 -7.72 27.33 11.40
C ASP A 78 -6.58 27.48 12.43
N ILE A 79 -5.46 26.78 12.16
CA ILE A 79 -4.30 26.74 13.05
C ILE A 79 -3.00 26.72 12.23
N PHE A 80 -2.11 27.67 12.53
CA PHE A 80 -0.82 27.84 11.89
C PHE A 80 0.29 27.90 12.93
N ILE A 81 1.29 27.03 12.80
CA ILE A 81 2.50 27.06 13.63
C ILE A 81 3.54 27.89 12.90
N CYS A 82 3.81 29.09 13.42
CA CYS A 82 4.65 30.10 12.82
C CYS A 82 5.99 30.19 13.58
N TYR A 83 7.11 29.96 12.90
CA TYR A 83 8.44 29.91 13.47
C TYR A 83 9.20 31.20 13.13
N ASN A 84 9.70 31.89 14.14
CA ASN A 84 10.62 33.03 13.98
C ASN A 84 12.06 32.56 13.72
N ASP A 85 12.44 31.43 14.34
CA ASP A 85 13.69 30.71 14.20
C ASP A 85 13.46 29.21 14.43
N GLU A 86 14.51 28.39 14.57
CA GLU A 86 14.38 26.95 14.74
C GLU A 86 13.77 26.54 16.08
N GLU A 87 13.93 27.37 17.11
CA GLU A 87 13.52 27.06 18.49
C GLU A 87 12.16 27.67 18.87
N ASN A 88 11.89 28.88 18.36
CA ASN A 88 10.76 29.71 18.78
C ASN A 88 9.61 29.65 17.79
N SER A 89 8.48 29.16 18.23
CA SER A 89 7.24 29.13 17.46
C SER A 89 6.08 29.81 18.19
N THR A 90 5.15 30.34 17.42
CA THR A 90 3.89 30.89 17.89
C THR A 90 2.76 30.21 17.11
N VAL A 91 1.72 29.79 17.77
CA VAL A 91 0.53 29.25 17.09
C VAL A 91 -0.48 30.35 16.92
N LEU A 92 -0.94 30.55 15.68
CA LEU A 92 -1.92 31.56 15.31
C LEU A 92 -3.13 30.92 14.63
N ASN A 93 -4.28 31.57 14.74
CA ASN A 93 -5.43 31.32 13.87
C ASN A 93 -5.54 32.37 12.75
N SER A 94 -6.56 32.27 11.90
CA SER A 94 -6.81 33.23 10.80
C SER A 94 -7.13 34.65 11.26
N LYS A 95 -7.53 34.84 12.52
CA LYS A 95 -7.74 36.15 13.15
C LYS A 95 -6.46 36.70 13.77
N LYS A 96 -5.33 36.01 13.62
CA LYS A 96 -4.02 36.34 14.22
C LYS A 96 -4.02 36.27 15.77
N GLU A 97 -4.98 35.53 16.35
CA GLU A 97 -5.03 35.28 17.79
C GLU A 97 -4.00 34.19 18.15
N ARG A 98 -3.28 34.40 19.26
CA ARG A 98 -2.33 33.41 19.79
C ARG A 98 -3.06 32.30 20.50
N LEU A 99 -2.74 31.04 20.14
CA LEU A 99 -3.31 29.83 20.74
C LEU A 99 -2.24 29.11 21.57
N TYR A 100 -2.69 28.34 22.56
CA TYR A 100 -1.90 27.40 23.38
C TYR A 100 -0.69 28.07 24.08
N VAL A 101 -0.90 29.29 24.57
CA VAL A 101 0.15 30.13 25.20
C VAL A 101 0.68 29.57 26.53
N GLU A 102 0.02 28.57 27.11
CA GLU A 102 0.41 27.90 28.35
C GLU A 102 1.51 26.83 28.17
N TYR A 103 1.86 26.51 26.92
CA TYR A 103 2.89 25.54 26.56
C TYR A 103 4.13 26.23 26.02
N ASP A 104 5.30 25.64 26.28
CA ASP A 104 6.57 26.18 25.83
C ASP A 104 6.73 26.06 24.31
N LYS A 105 6.21 24.96 23.73
CA LYS A 105 6.22 24.71 22.27
C LYS A 105 5.04 23.82 21.87
N ILE A 106 4.50 24.08 20.69
CA ILE A 106 3.54 23.23 19.99
C ILE A 106 4.16 22.79 18.67
N GLU A 107 4.08 21.51 18.39
CA GLU A 107 4.61 20.94 17.17
C GLU A 107 3.59 19.98 16.54
N PRO A 108 3.49 19.94 15.21
CA PRO A 108 2.73 18.89 14.54
C PRO A 108 3.51 17.58 14.60
N ILE A 109 2.79 16.46 14.56
CA ILE A 109 3.41 15.14 14.46
C ILE A 109 3.51 14.78 12.97
N LYS A 110 4.73 14.71 12.45
CA LYS A 110 4.99 14.38 11.06
C LYS A 110 4.73 12.90 10.80
N LEU A 111 3.93 12.60 9.77
CA LEU A 111 3.74 11.24 9.30
C LEU A 111 4.91 10.87 8.38
N LYS A 112 5.68 9.85 8.75
CA LYS A 112 6.76 9.30 7.92
C LYS A 112 6.14 8.50 6.78
N ASN A 113 5.72 9.17 5.71
CA ASN A 113 5.11 8.50 4.56
C ASN A 113 6.16 8.22 3.47
N ILE A 114 6.05 7.03 2.86
CA ILE A 114 6.91 6.57 1.76
C ILE A 114 6.58 7.30 0.44
N ALA A 115 5.38 7.87 0.31
CA ALA A 115 4.89 8.47 -0.93
C ALA A 115 5.07 9.99 -1.00
N SER A 116 6.22 10.54 -0.57
CA SER A 116 6.67 11.92 -0.88
C SER A 116 5.71 13.10 -0.64
N THR A 117 4.55 12.92 -0.04
CA THR A 117 3.67 14.02 0.36
C THR A 117 3.72 14.19 1.86
N LEU A 118 3.99 15.39 2.31
CA LEU A 118 3.95 15.67 3.73
C LEU A 118 2.54 15.49 4.24
N CYS A 119 2.43 14.62 5.20
CA CYS A 119 1.24 14.52 6.03
C CYS A 119 1.63 14.80 7.46
N PHE A 120 0.82 15.57 8.13
CA PHE A 120 0.81 15.64 9.58
C PHE A 120 -0.32 14.80 10.14
N GLU A 121 -0.17 14.36 11.37
CA GLU A 121 -1.29 13.83 12.14
C GLU A 121 -2.38 14.91 12.25
N LYS A 122 -3.60 14.56 11.84
CA LYS A 122 -4.69 15.54 11.71
C LYS A 122 -5.58 15.66 12.94
N SER A 123 -5.38 14.78 13.92
CA SER A 123 -6.28 14.68 15.09
C SER A 123 -5.70 15.32 16.33
N VAL A 124 -4.38 15.37 16.45
CA VAL A 124 -3.67 15.83 17.65
C VAL A 124 -2.40 16.60 17.32
N LEU A 125 -1.95 17.38 18.28
CA LEU A 125 -0.66 18.06 18.30
C LEU A 125 0.16 17.55 19.48
N LYS A 126 1.48 17.61 19.39
CA LYS A 126 2.32 17.45 20.57
C LYS A 126 2.68 18.80 21.17
N TYR A 127 2.64 18.88 22.48
CA TYR A 127 3.10 20.05 23.22
C TYR A 127 4.31 19.70 24.08
N LYS A 128 5.21 20.67 24.26
CA LYS A 128 6.34 20.61 25.18
C LYS A 128 6.05 21.50 26.39
N LYS A 129 6.39 20.98 27.58
CA LYS A 129 6.43 21.76 28.82
C LYS A 129 7.60 21.28 29.67
N GLY A 130 8.59 22.16 29.93
CA GLY A 130 9.89 21.75 30.40
C GLY A 130 10.60 20.88 29.38
N ASP A 131 11.15 19.74 29.79
CA ASP A 131 11.91 18.84 28.93
C ASP A 131 11.06 17.69 28.34
N THR A 132 9.77 17.63 28.66
CA THR A 132 8.90 16.51 28.29
C THR A 132 7.75 16.92 27.42
N TYR A 133 7.22 15.94 26.70
CA TYR A 133 6.15 16.09 25.74
C TYR A 133 4.83 15.44 26.18
N GLY A 134 3.73 15.98 25.71
CA GLY A 134 2.39 15.41 25.82
C GLY A 134 1.57 15.67 24.56
N LEU A 135 0.34 15.15 24.52
CA LEU A 135 -0.62 15.34 23.43
C LEU A 135 -1.74 16.28 23.83
N ILE A 136 -2.14 17.15 22.88
CA ILE A 136 -3.37 17.96 22.94
C ILE A 136 -4.19 17.76 21.67
N ASP A 137 -5.49 17.98 21.73
CA ASP A 137 -6.32 18.10 20.54
C ASP A 137 -6.23 19.52 19.93
N PHE A 138 -6.85 19.69 18.76
CA PHE A 138 -6.88 20.99 18.08
C PHE A 138 -7.74 22.05 18.78
N GLN A 139 -8.45 21.71 19.84
CA GLN A 139 -9.16 22.64 20.73
C GLN A 139 -8.31 23.05 21.94
N GLY A 140 -7.10 22.50 22.06
CA GLY A 140 -6.20 22.74 23.19
C GLY A 140 -6.47 21.87 24.41
N LYS A 141 -7.41 20.93 24.32
CA LYS A 141 -7.69 19.99 25.41
C LYS A 141 -6.56 18.99 25.57
N LYS A 142 -6.01 18.92 26.77
CA LYS A 142 -4.95 17.97 27.11
C LYS A 142 -5.44 16.52 27.00
N ILE A 143 -4.72 15.71 26.22
CA ILE A 143 -4.97 14.27 26.03
C ILE A 143 -4.08 13.47 26.97
N THR A 144 -2.77 13.79 27.03
CA THR A 144 -1.83 13.18 27.96
C THR A 144 -1.13 14.23 28.80
N ASN A 145 -0.56 13.85 29.93
CA ASN A 145 0.40 14.69 30.64
C ASN A 145 1.70 14.77 29.83
N ASN A 146 2.52 15.78 30.11
CA ASN A 146 3.87 15.88 29.59
C ASN A 146 4.79 14.96 30.39
N GLU A 147 4.91 13.72 29.97
CA GLU A 147 5.65 12.69 30.67
C GLU A 147 6.58 11.87 29.77
N TYR A 148 6.62 12.16 28.47
CA TYR A 148 7.41 11.44 27.48
C TYR A 148 8.63 12.26 27.06
N ASP A 149 9.77 11.58 26.89
CA ASP A 149 11.00 12.19 26.37
C ASP A 149 10.84 12.53 24.88
N SER A 150 10.04 11.73 24.15
CA SER A 150 9.65 12.00 22.76
C SER A 150 8.26 11.44 22.44
N ILE A 151 7.61 12.06 21.48
CA ILE A 151 6.39 11.54 20.82
C ILE A 151 6.59 11.70 19.32
N GLU A 152 6.55 10.57 18.60
CA GLU A 152 6.77 10.52 17.16
C GLU A 152 5.72 9.66 16.48
N ASN A 153 5.55 9.88 15.17
CA ASN A 153 4.78 8.96 14.35
C ASN A 153 5.53 7.64 14.16
N LEU A 154 4.80 6.56 14.22
CA LEU A 154 5.33 5.22 14.02
C LEU A 154 5.14 4.80 12.55
N GLN A 155 6.07 5.19 11.66
CA GLN A 155 6.15 4.76 10.26
C GLN A 155 4.79 4.79 9.52
N SER A 156 4.21 5.98 9.32
CA SER A 156 2.93 6.17 8.62
C SER A 156 1.70 5.59 9.36
N THR A 157 1.81 5.29 10.63
CA THR A 157 0.72 4.77 11.45
C THR A 157 -0.11 5.91 12.00
N GLU A 158 -1.27 6.15 11.44
CA GLU A 158 -2.19 7.19 11.89
C GLU A 158 -2.81 6.83 13.24
N GLY A 159 -2.94 7.83 14.11
CA GLY A 159 -3.57 7.65 15.43
C GLY A 159 -2.82 6.76 16.41
N LYS A 160 -1.58 6.37 16.12
CA LYS A 160 -0.69 5.64 17.03
C LYS A 160 0.69 6.30 17.03
N PHE A 161 1.23 6.50 18.22
CA PHE A 161 2.47 7.25 18.41
C PHE A 161 3.48 6.41 19.16
N LEU A 162 4.70 6.41 18.62
CA LEU A 162 5.86 5.93 19.35
C LEU A 162 6.20 6.94 20.43
N VAL A 163 6.20 6.49 21.67
CA VAL A 163 6.62 7.30 22.83
C VAL A 163 7.86 6.72 23.45
N SER A 164 8.75 7.60 23.94
CA SER A 164 9.91 7.18 24.71
C SER A 164 9.86 7.75 26.13
N LYS A 165 10.41 6.99 27.06
CA LYS A 165 10.63 7.39 28.44
C LYS A 165 11.81 6.59 29.02
N ASN A 166 12.83 7.27 29.55
CA ASN A 166 14.04 6.63 30.10
C ASN A 166 14.69 5.68 29.08
N ASN A 167 14.86 6.10 27.84
CA ASN A 167 15.44 5.32 26.73
C ASN A 167 14.69 4.01 26.40
N LYS A 168 13.46 3.85 26.84
CA LYS A 168 12.57 2.75 26.44
C LYS A 168 11.39 3.27 25.64
N PHE A 169 10.94 2.43 24.73
CA PHE A 169 9.86 2.76 23.79
C PHE A 169 8.57 2.00 24.10
N GLY A 170 7.46 2.65 23.81
CA GLY A 170 6.11 2.11 23.86
C GLY A 170 5.25 2.75 22.78
N ILE A 171 3.97 2.38 22.73
CA ILE A 171 3.01 2.94 21.78
C ILE A 171 1.78 3.40 22.55
N ILE A 172 1.35 4.63 22.29
CA ILE A 172 0.05 5.16 22.73
C ILE A 172 -0.86 5.40 21.51
N ASN A 173 -2.15 5.40 21.74
CA ASN A 173 -3.13 5.79 20.73
C ASN A 173 -3.48 7.28 20.80
N ILE A 174 -4.30 7.74 19.87
CA ILE A 174 -4.79 9.13 19.77
C ILE A 174 -5.54 9.62 21.03
N ASN A 175 -6.06 8.73 21.87
CA ASN A 175 -6.69 9.07 23.13
C ASN A 175 -5.72 9.04 24.33
N GLY A 176 -4.42 8.83 24.06
CA GLY A 176 -3.38 8.73 25.08
C GLY A 176 -3.32 7.37 25.79
N ALA A 177 -4.14 6.39 25.38
CA ALA A 177 -4.11 5.06 25.99
C ALA A 177 -2.91 4.26 25.53
N LEU A 178 -2.22 3.61 26.48
CA LEU A 178 -1.05 2.78 26.23
C LEU A 178 -1.48 1.47 25.55
N LEU A 179 -1.06 1.27 24.30
CA LEU A 179 -1.26 0.04 23.53
C LEU A 179 -0.10 -0.94 23.73
N VAL A 180 1.13 -0.44 23.75
CA VAL A 180 2.34 -1.22 23.97
C VAL A 180 3.12 -0.58 25.09
N GLY A 181 3.43 -1.35 26.15
CA GLY A 181 4.15 -0.87 27.34
C GLY A 181 5.51 -0.27 27.00
N ILE A 182 5.88 0.80 27.73
CA ILE A 182 7.19 1.49 27.55
C ILE A 182 8.29 0.67 28.24
N LYS A 183 8.82 -0.30 27.53
CA LYS A 183 9.87 -1.19 28.06
C LYS A 183 10.82 -1.75 26.99
N TYR A 184 10.49 -1.57 25.73
CA TYR A 184 11.27 -2.12 24.62
C TYR A 184 12.41 -1.19 24.21
N ASP A 185 13.50 -1.77 23.70
CA ASP A 185 14.62 -1.01 23.17
C ASP A 185 14.35 -0.46 21.77
N GLN A 186 13.52 -1.17 20.99
CA GLN A 186 13.12 -0.74 19.65
C GLN A 186 11.72 -1.24 19.37
N ILE A 187 10.99 -0.48 18.57
CA ILE A 187 9.68 -0.86 18.03
C ILE A 187 9.63 -0.45 16.55
N PHE A 188 9.31 -1.40 15.69
CA PHE A 188 9.13 -1.19 14.26
C PHE A 188 7.70 -1.56 13.85
N THR A 189 7.12 -0.80 12.94
CA THR A 189 5.84 -1.18 12.35
C THR A 189 6.06 -2.29 11.32
N ASP A 190 5.36 -3.39 11.46
CA ASP A 190 5.23 -4.39 10.43
C ASP A 190 4.12 -3.95 9.46
N GLN A 191 4.50 -3.66 8.23
CA GLN A 191 3.60 -3.19 7.18
C GLN A 191 3.99 -3.80 5.83
N TYR A 192 3.02 -3.99 4.96
CA TYR A 192 3.25 -4.43 3.59
C TYR A 192 2.42 -3.60 2.62
N TYR A 193 2.87 -3.55 1.36
CA TYR A 193 2.14 -2.90 0.30
C TYR A 193 1.03 -3.81 -0.21
N ASP A 194 -0.17 -3.29 -0.30
CA ASP A 194 -1.34 -3.90 -0.89
C ASP A 194 -1.88 -2.95 -1.97
N GLU A 195 -2.22 -3.47 -3.14
CA GLU A 195 -2.63 -2.63 -4.28
C GLU A 195 -3.96 -1.89 -4.05
N GLU A 196 -4.88 -2.48 -3.28
CA GLU A 196 -6.19 -1.90 -2.98
C GLU A 196 -6.10 -0.89 -1.84
N THR A 197 -5.42 -1.27 -0.75
CA THR A 197 -5.31 -0.45 0.47
C THR A 197 -4.03 0.38 0.53
N LYS A 198 -3.09 0.19 -0.41
CA LYS A 198 -1.75 0.76 -0.54
C LYS A 198 -0.76 0.32 0.54
N TYR A 199 -1.08 0.49 1.82
CA TYR A 199 -0.26 0.01 2.94
C TYR A 199 -1.14 -0.60 4.02
N THR A 200 -1.02 -1.90 4.20
CA THR A 200 -1.68 -2.62 5.29
C THR A 200 -0.72 -2.74 6.47
N LYS A 201 -1.18 -2.32 7.63
CA LYS A 201 -0.43 -2.37 8.88
C LYS A 201 -0.86 -3.61 9.64
N ALA A 202 0.08 -4.52 9.88
CA ALA A 202 -0.23 -5.82 10.47
C ALA A 202 0.11 -5.89 11.97
N GLY A 203 1.11 -5.14 12.43
CA GLY A 203 1.52 -5.17 13.83
C GLY A 203 2.83 -4.45 14.08
N PHE A 204 3.50 -4.87 15.16
CA PHE A 204 4.74 -4.28 15.63
C PHE A 204 5.75 -5.37 15.97
N ILE A 205 6.94 -5.26 15.42
CA ILE A 205 8.11 -6.02 15.85
C ILE A 205 8.77 -5.23 16.97
N VAL A 206 8.89 -5.82 18.13
CA VAL A 206 9.48 -5.21 19.33
C VAL A 206 10.77 -5.93 19.71
N SER A 207 11.74 -5.23 20.27
CA SER A 207 12.99 -5.86 20.71
C SER A 207 13.38 -5.50 22.14
N GLU A 208 14.05 -6.43 22.78
CA GLU A 208 14.75 -6.25 24.04
C GLU A 208 16.20 -6.72 23.88
N THR A 209 17.14 -5.97 24.44
CA THR A 209 18.57 -6.29 24.43
C THR A 209 18.88 -7.33 25.49
N THR A 210 19.62 -8.35 25.12
CA THR A 210 20.15 -9.38 26.02
C THR A 210 21.69 -9.41 25.93
N ASN A 211 22.33 -10.21 26.77
CA ASN A 211 23.79 -10.42 26.68
C ASN A 211 24.24 -11.02 25.35
N GLU A 212 23.33 -11.65 24.61
CA GLU A 212 23.57 -12.28 23.30
C GLU A 212 23.08 -11.44 22.12
N GLY A 213 22.73 -10.16 22.36
CA GLY A 213 22.19 -9.24 21.36
C GLY A 213 20.66 -9.07 21.44
N TYR A 214 20.08 -8.52 20.39
CA TYR A 214 18.63 -8.29 20.35
C TYR A 214 17.85 -9.58 20.27
N ARG A 215 16.71 -9.60 20.99
CA ARG A 215 15.67 -10.61 20.85
C ARG A 215 14.38 -9.91 20.47
N TYR A 216 13.70 -10.47 19.48
CA TYR A 216 12.50 -9.90 18.88
C TYR A 216 11.24 -10.62 19.36
N GLY A 217 10.17 -9.87 19.47
CA GLY A 217 8.81 -10.32 19.73
C GLY A 217 7.83 -9.66 18.73
N TYR A 218 6.59 -10.11 18.73
CA TYR A 218 5.56 -9.58 17.85
C TYR A 218 4.28 -9.22 18.62
N ILE A 219 3.79 -8.03 18.35
CA ILE A 219 2.54 -7.48 18.89
C ILE A 219 1.64 -7.12 17.71
N ASN A 220 0.38 -7.53 17.71
CA ASN A 220 -0.53 -7.17 16.63
C ASN A 220 -0.87 -5.67 16.66
N TYR A 221 -1.57 -5.19 15.62
CA TYR A 221 -1.87 -3.77 15.47
C TYR A 221 -2.78 -3.19 16.56
N GLU A 222 -3.55 -4.03 17.26
CA GLU A 222 -4.41 -3.67 18.40
C GLU A 222 -3.68 -3.71 19.76
N GLY A 223 -2.39 -4.08 19.78
CA GLY A 223 -1.58 -4.14 20.99
C GLY A 223 -1.58 -5.50 21.69
N LYS A 224 -2.18 -6.55 21.10
CA LYS A 224 -2.15 -7.91 21.64
C LYS A 224 -0.82 -8.58 21.31
N LYS A 225 -0.12 -9.06 22.33
CA LYS A 225 1.13 -9.77 22.14
C LYS A 225 0.91 -11.15 21.54
N TYR A 226 1.58 -11.45 20.42
CA TYR A 226 1.61 -12.76 19.78
C TYR A 226 2.86 -13.54 20.14
N LEU A 227 4.05 -12.95 20.03
CA LEU A 227 5.32 -13.58 20.39
C LEU A 227 6.07 -12.78 21.45
N ASN A 228 6.69 -13.48 22.39
CA ASN A 228 7.58 -12.87 23.36
C ASN A 228 8.91 -12.46 22.69
N THR A 229 9.68 -11.58 23.36
CA THR A 229 11.03 -11.18 22.95
C THR A 229 12.05 -12.28 23.19
N GLU A 230 12.00 -13.35 22.42
CA GLU A 230 12.88 -14.53 22.53
C GLU A 230 13.45 -15.02 21.19
N PHE A 231 13.05 -14.40 20.08
CA PHE A 231 13.44 -14.82 18.74
C PHE A 231 14.61 -13.99 18.21
N ASN A 232 15.43 -14.60 17.35
CA ASN A 232 16.52 -13.91 16.64
C ASN A 232 16.00 -13.13 15.44
N GLU A 233 14.90 -13.59 14.84
CA GLU A 233 14.27 -13.01 13.66
C GLU A 233 12.79 -13.35 13.64
N ILE A 234 11.97 -12.45 13.10
CA ILE A 234 10.55 -12.67 12.87
C ILE A 234 10.20 -12.09 11.51
N ILE A 235 9.57 -12.92 10.66
CA ILE A 235 9.09 -12.56 9.34
C ILE A 235 7.60 -12.88 9.29
N ARG A 236 6.76 -11.91 8.96
CA ARG A 236 5.34 -12.17 8.77
C ARG A 236 5.08 -12.66 7.35
N ILE A 237 4.20 -13.64 7.23
CA ILE A 237 3.68 -14.09 5.95
C ILE A 237 2.58 -13.12 5.50
N ASN A 238 2.74 -12.54 4.31
CA ASN A 238 1.78 -11.61 3.71
C ASN A 238 0.66 -12.36 2.99
N ASN A 239 -0.43 -11.65 2.66
CA ASN A 239 -1.54 -12.15 1.86
C ASN A 239 -2.23 -13.39 2.45
N THR A 240 -2.26 -13.48 3.77
CA THR A 240 -3.01 -14.51 4.50
C THR A 240 -4.12 -13.86 5.33
N GLU A 241 -5.27 -14.54 5.43
CA GLU A 241 -6.41 -14.07 6.23
C GLU A 241 -6.05 -13.97 7.72
N ASP A 242 -5.31 -14.94 8.22
CA ASP A 242 -4.77 -14.96 9.59
C ASP A 242 -3.32 -14.45 9.63
N THR A 243 -2.85 -14.01 10.80
CA THR A 243 -1.44 -13.64 10.99
C THR A 243 -0.57 -14.86 11.19
N TYR A 244 0.27 -15.17 10.20
CA TYR A 244 1.31 -16.17 10.29
C TYR A 244 2.69 -15.54 10.39
N LEU A 245 3.53 -16.06 11.30
CA LEU A 245 4.86 -15.58 11.59
C LEU A 245 5.86 -16.74 11.45
N VAL A 246 6.87 -16.57 10.61
CA VAL A 246 8.06 -17.40 10.58
C VAL A 246 9.04 -16.79 11.56
N ALA A 247 9.44 -17.53 12.60
CA ALA A 247 10.31 -16.98 13.62
C ALA A 247 11.48 -17.93 13.92
N ALA A 248 12.68 -17.34 14.04
CA ALA A 248 13.92 -18.07 14.31
C ALA A 248 14.29 -18.03 15.78
N LYS A 249 14.59 -19.18 16.35
CA LYS A 249 15.16 -19.36 17.67
C LYS A 249 16.40 -20.24 17.56
N GLU A 250 17.55 -19.74 18.09
CA GLU A 250 18.84 -20.45 18.01
C GLU A 250 19.21 -20.87 16.55
N GLY A 251 18.91 -19.99 15.59
CA GLY A 251 19.20 -20.24 14.18
C GLY A 251 18.31 -21.27 13.50
N LYS A 252 17.20 -21.68 14.13
CA LYS A 252 16.20 -22.58 13.56
C LYS A 252 14.86 -21.87 13.44
N TYR A 253 14.23 -22.00 12.29
CA TYR A 253 12.95 -21.40 11.97
C TYR A 253 11.78 -22.33 12.30
N GLY A 254 10.73 -21.75 12.84
CA GLY A 254 9.43 -22.34 13.06
C GLY A 254 8.32 -21.49 12.51
N LEU A 255 7.11 -22.02 12.47
CA LEU A 255 5.90 -21.32 12.03
C LEU A 255 4.95 -21.13 13.21
N PHE A 256 4.41 -19.93 13.32
CA PHE A 256 3.42 -19.57 14.32
C PHE A 256 2.19 -18.96 13.63
N LYS A 257 0.99 -19.32 14.11
CA LYS A 257 -0.25 -18.62 13.78
C LYS A 257 -0.63 -17.80 15.02
N GLU A 258 -0.54 -16.47 14.91
CA GLU A 258 -0.66 -15.59 16.06
C GLU A 258 0.29 -16.02 17.21
N ASN A 259 -0.24 -16.43 18.37
CA ASN A 259 0.53 -16.92 19.51
C ASN A 259 0.65 -18.47 19.57
N LYS A 260 0.09 -19.19 18.58
CA LYS A 260 0.11 -20.65 18.54
C LYS A 260 1.25 -21.15 17.66
N GLN A 261 2.15 -21.96 18.24
CA GLN A 261 3.17 -22.67 17.47
C GLN A 261 2.54 -23.74 16.58
N ILE A 262 2.78 -23.63 15.26
CA ILE A 262 2.32 -24.58 14.24
C ILE A 262 3.45 -25.54 13.86
N ILE A 263 4.64 -25.02 13.57
CA ILE A 263 5.85 -25.80 13.30
C ILE A 263 6.89 -25.37 14.35
N LYS A 264 7.52 -26.34 14.98
CA LYS A 264 8.63 -26.10 15.94
C LYS A 264 9.81 -25.47 15.23
N PRO A 265 10.61 -24.60 15.92
CA PRO A 265 11.87 -24.10 15.38
C PRO A 265 12.89 -25.25 15.21
N GLU A 266 12.89 -25.90 14.05
CA GLU A 266 13.79 -27.01 13.72
C GLU A 266 14.32 -26.97 12.27
N TYR A 267 13.83 -26.05 11.44
CA TYR A 267 14.22 -25.91 10.03
C TYR A 267 15.32 -24.87 9.87
N GLN A 268 16.20 -25.03 8.86
CA GLN A 268 17.19 -24.03 8.49
C GLN A 268 16.56 -22.84 7.76
N SER A 269 15.49 -23.09 7.00
CA SER A 269 14.67 -22.04 6.41
C SER A 269 13.22 -22.48 6.25
N ILE A 270 12.30 -21.53 6.24
CA ILE A 270 10.89 -21.68 5.89
C ILE A 270 10.53 -20.51 5.00
N ILE A 271 10.16 -20.77 3.74
CA ILE A 271 9.81 -19.78 2.75
C ILE A 271 8.35 -20.00 2.36
N TYR A 272 7.53 -18.97 2.46
CA TYR A 272 6.14 -19.00 1.98
C TYR A 272 6.11 -18.62 0.51
N THR A 273 5.43 -19.42 -0.27
CA THR A 273 5.29 -19.24 -1.71
C THR A 273 4.05 -18.43 -2.05
N GLU A 274 4.02 -17.79 -3.21
CA GLU A 274 2.84 -17.05 -3.69
C GLU A 274 1.61 -17.94 -3.87
N ASN A 275 1.83 -19.23 -4.12
CA ASN A 275 0.77 -20.21 -4.28
C ASN A 275 0.26 -20.83 -2.95
N GLY A 276 0.78 -20.37 -1.81
CA GLY A 276 0.26 -20.73 -0.50
C GLY A 276 0.88 -21.97 0.15
N ALA A 277 1.96 -22.50 -0.40
CA ALA A 277 2.77 -23.56 0.21
C ALA A 277 3.92 -22.99 1.05
N LEU A 278 4.57 -23.86 1.82
CA LEU A 278 5.83 -23.58 2.50
C LEU A 278 6.92 -24.46 1.91
N ILE A 279 8.02 -23.87 1.46
CA ILE A 279 9.27 -24.59 1.19
C ILE A 279 10.04 -24.61 2.50
N VAL A 280 10.35 -25.82 2.99
CA VAL A 280 11.07 -26.02 4.25
C VAL A 280 12.42 -26.67 4.00
N GLU A 281 13.46 -26.21 4.70
CA GLU A 281 14.81 -26.76 4.58
C GLU A 281 15.22 -27.45 5.88
N LYS A 282 15.65 -28.70 5.77
CA LYS A 282 16.25 -29.46 6.88
C LYS A 282 17.44 -30.29 6.38
N ASN A 283 18.58 -30.17 7.03
CA ASN A 283 19.83 -30.87 6.67
C ASN A 283 20.27 -30.60 5.22
N LYS A 284 20.11 -29.35 4.73
CA LYS A 284 20.40 -28.96 3.35
C LYS A 284 19.53 -29.65 2.30
N GLN A 285 18.41 -30.19 2.70
CA GLN A 285 17.39 -30.77 1.82
C GLN A 285 16.09 -30.02 1.97
N PHE A 286 15.39 -29.88 0.86
CA PHE A 286 14.13 -29.14 0.78
C PHE A 286 12.95 -30.09 0.68
N GLY A 287 11.83 -29.67 1.28
CA GLY A 287 10.53 -30.31 1.23
C GLY A 287 9.42 -29.29 1.15
N ILE A 288 8.18 -29.72 1.12
CA ILE A 288 6.99 -28.88 1.04
C ILE A 288 6.11 -29.12 2.26
N ALA A 289 5.65 -28.06 2.88
CA ALA A 289 4.67 -28.08 3.96
C ALA A 289 3.51 -27.12 3.68
N ASN A 290 2.47 -27.15 4.49
CA ASN A 290 1.38 -26.19 4.43
C ASN A 290 1.30 -25.34 5.71
N LEU A 291 0.48 -24.29 5.69
CA LEU A 291 0.26 -23.40 6.84
C LEU A 291 -0.36 -24.09 8.07
N LYS A 292 -0.89 -25.32 7.93
CA LYS A 292 -1.36 -26.15 9.06
C LYS A 292 -0.24 -26.95 9.70
N GLY A 293 1.00 -26.86 9.19
CA GLY A 293 2.18 -27.58 9.68
C GLY A 293 2.31 -29.01 9.19
N LYS A 294 1.46 -29.45 8.25
CA LYS A 294 1.57 -30.78 7.66
C LYS A 294 2.69 -30.77 6.61
N ILE A 295 3.61 -31.72 6.73
CA ILE A 295 4.58 -32.00 5.67
C ILE A 295 3.84 -32.70 4.53
N LEU A 296 3.87 -32.09 3.36
CA LEU A 296 3.23 -32.58 2.13
C LEU A 296 4.22 -33.40 1.30
N VAL A 297 5.47 -32.92 1.24
CA VAL A 297 6.59 -33.58 0.58
C VAL A 297 7.77 -33.55 1.54
N GLU A 298 8.34 -34.70 1.85
CA GLU A 298 9.47 -34.87 2.75
C GLU A 298 10.71 -34.12 2.23
N THR A 299 11.59 -33.69 3.15
CA THR A 299 12.84 -33.02 2.82
C THR A 299 13.83 -34.00 2.20
N LYS A 300 13.84 -34.08 0.88
CA LYS A 300 14.71 -34.98 0.10
C LYS A 300 15.35 -34.33 -1.13
N TYR A 301 14.88 -33.16 -1.53
CA TYR A 301 15.36 -32.46 -2.73
C TYR A 301 16.55 -31.56 -2.40
N SER A 302 17.47 -31.44 -3.35
CA SER A 302 18.58 -30.47 -3.26
C SER A 302 18.12 -29.03 -3.47
N GLN A 303 16.99 -28.84 -4.15
CA GLN A 303 16.39 -27.56 -4.45
C GLN A 303 14.89 -27.69 -4.70
N ILE A 304 14.11 -26.71 -4.25
CA ILE A 304 12.72 -26.51 -4.64
C ILE A 304 12.54 -25.04 -4.96
N GLU A 305 12.01 -24.74 -6.14
CA GLU A 305 11.70 -23.38 -6.58
C GLU A 305 10.25 -23.25 -6.99
N GLU A 306 9.65 -22.11 -6.66
CA GLU A 306 8.35 -21.72 -7.20
C GLU A 306 8.53 -21.07 -8.56
N ASN A 307 7.81 -21.55 -9.55
CA ASN A 307 7.76 -20.91 -10.86
C ASN A 307 6.35 -21.02 -11.44
N GLY A 308 5.70 -19.88 -11.57
CA GLY A 308 4.28 -19.83 -11.90
C GLY A 308 3.41 -20.42 -10.78
N ILE A 309 2.55 -21.36 -11.11
CA ILE A 309 1.60 -21.97 -10.15
C ILE A 309 2.12 -23.25 -9.51
N TYR A 310 3.31 -23.71 -9.86
CA TYR A 310 3.86 -24.98 -9.42
C TYR A 310 5.21 -24.82 -8.72
N LEU A 311 5.57 -25.87 -7.98
CA LEU A 311 6.83 -26.02 -7.29
C LEU A 311 7.68 -27.07 -8.01
N TYR A 312 8.87 -26.67 -8.46
CA TYR A 312 9.83 -27.49 -9.21
C TYR A 312 10.89 -27.99 -8.26
N ALA A 313 10.91 -29.28 -8.02
CA ALA A 313 11.76 -29.96 -7.06
C ALA A 313 12.83 -30.76 -7.80
N GLN A 314 14.10 -30.53 -7.46
CA GLN A 314 15.24 -31.18 -8.09
C GLN A 314 16.09 -31.94 -7.08
N SER A 315 16.48 -33.16 -7.43
CA SER A 315 17.52 -33.93 -6.75
C SER A 315 18.54 -34.44 -7.77
N SER A 316 19.55 -35.19 -7.32
CA SER A 316 20.52 -35.82 -8.21
C SER A 316 19.91 -36.90 -9.12
N THR A 317 18.75 -37.41 -8.80
CA THR A 317 18.09 -38.56 -9.48
C THR A 317 16.70 -38.23 -10.02
N GLU A 318 16.03 -37.19 -9.51
CA GLU A 318 14.63 -36.91 -9.80
C GLU A 318 14.42 -35.42 -10.04
N ASN A 319 13.58 -35.10 -11.02
CA ASN A 319 13.04 -33.77 -11.27
C ASN A 319 11.51 -33.88 -11.24
N ASP A 320 10.89 -33.36 -10.20
CA ASP A 320 9.47 -33.47 -9.95
C ASP A 320 8.78 -32.11 -9.94
N VAL A 321 7.53 -32.07 -10.33
CA VAL A 321 6.70 -30.88 -10.26
C VAL A 321 5.53 -31.14 -9.30
N TYR A 322 5.27 -30.18 -8.41
CA TYR A 322 4.20 -30.28 -7.41
C TYR A 322 3.25 -29.07 -7.48
N ASP A 323 1.99 -29.28 -7.15
CA ASP A 323 1.09 -28.19 -6.81
C ASP A 323 1.33 -27.70 -5.36
N SER A 324 0.66 -26.64 -4.94
CA SER A 324 0.77 -26.11 -3.59
C SER A 324 0.19 -27.01 -2.50
N ASN A 325 -0.55 -28.06 -2.87
CA ASN A 325 -1.06 -29.09 -1.96
C ASN A 325 -0.11 -30.30 -1.83
N GLY A 326 1.03 -30.26 -2.53
CA GLY A 326 2.02 -31.35 -2.54
C GLY A 326 1.65 -32.52 -3.44
N ASN A 327 0.65 -32.37 -4.32
CA ASN A 327 0.35 -33.41 -5.31
C ASN A 327 1.38 -33.32 -6.44
N LYS A 328 1.95 -34.47 -6.79
CA LYS A 328 2.85 -34.58 -7.94
C LYS A 328 2.08 -34.41 -9.23
N ILE A 329 2.59 -33.52 -10.09
CA ILE A 329 2.00 -33.17 -11.39
C ILE A 329 2.79 -33.89 -12.49
N ASP A 330 2.09 -34.63 -13.36
CA ASP A 330 2.67 -35.24 -14.54
C ASP A 330 2.82 -34.16 -15.65
N MET A 331 3.90 -33.43 -15.58
CA MET A 331 4.21 -32.33 -16.50
C MET A 331 5.72 -32.26 -16.77
N SER A 332 6.09 -31.82 -17.99
CA SER A 332 7.49 -31.56 -18.31
C SER A 332 8.08 -30.49 -17.39
N TYR A 333 9.26 -30.78 -16.84
CA TYR A 333 10.00 -29.85 -16.00
C TYR A 333 10.38 -28.53 -16.72
N SER A 334 10.42 -28.55 -18.06
CA SER A 334 10.68 -27.36 -18.89
C SER A 334 9.46 -26.49 -19.16
N LYS A 335 8.26 -26.90 -18.70
CA LYS A 335 7.02 -26.15 -18.86
C LYS A 335 6.70 -25.42 -17.57
N ASN A 336 6.41 -24.11 -17.66
CA ASN A 336 5.91 -23.33 -16.55
C ASN A 336 4.50 -22.81 -16.84
N VAL A 337 3.71 -22.56 -15.78
CA VAL A 337 2.31 -22.13 -15.89
C VAL A 337 2.09 -20.97 -14.92
N PHE A 338 1.58 -19.84 -15.41
CA PHE A 338 1.37 -18.60 -14.66
C PHE A 338 -0.11 -18.24 -14.62
N LYS A 339 -0.59 -17.75 -13.48
CA LYS A 339 -1.92 -17.15 -13.36
C LYS A 339 -2.01 -15.86 -14.18
N THR A 340 -3.20 -15.57 -14.68
CA THR A 340 -3.54 -14.24 -15.21
C THR A 340 -4.46 -13.51 -14.24
N GLU A 341 -4.70 -12.21 -14.46
CA GLU A 341 -5.72 -11.44 -13.70
C GLU A 341 -7.13 -12.07 -13.83
N ASN A 342 -7.40 -12.73 -14.97
CA ASN A 342 -8.61 -13.53 -15.18
C ASN A 342 -8.34 -15.00 -14.81
N ASN A 343 -8.90 -15.46 -13.71
CA ASN A 343 -8.67 -16.81 -13.19
C ASN A 343 -9.13 -17.95 -14.14
N ASN A 344 -9.84 -17.64 -15.25
CA ASN A 344 -10.22 -18.63 -16.25
C ASN A 344 -9.07 -19.01 -17.18
N TYR A 345 -7.99 -18.23 -17.20
CA TYR A 345 -6.87 -18.42 -18.12
C TYR A 345 -5.54 -18.47 -17.39
N ARG A 346 -4.61 -19.21 -17.98
CA ARG A 346 -3.22 -19.30 -17.57
C ARG A 346 -2.33 -19.07 -18.76
N ILE A 347 -1.20 -18.36 -18.58
CA ILE A 347 -0.15 -18.26 -19.56
C ILE A 347 0.84 -19.39 -19.32
N THR A 348 1.19 -20.15 -20.35
CA THR A 348 2.20 -21.19 -20.26
C THR A 348 3.46 -20.77 -20.97
N THR A 349 4.60 -21.24 -20.48
CA THR A 349 5.87 -21.14 -21.18
C THR A 349 6.46 -22.54 -21.39
N LEU A 350 7.10 -22.73 -22.52
CA LEU A 350 7.85 -23.94 -22.85
C LEU A 350 9.25 -23.54 -23.32
N VAL A 351 10.26 -24.07 -22.67
CA VAL A 351 11.66 -23.90 -23.10
C VAL A 351 12.02 -24.95 -24.14
N ASN A 352 12.43 -24.49 -25.31
CA ASN A 352 12.92 -25.36 -26.40
C ASN A 352 14.17 -24.74 -27.03
N ASN A 353 15.29 -25.46 -26.98
CA ASN A 353 16.60 -24.99 -27.47
C ASN A 353 16.96 -23.59 -26.91
N ASP A 354 16.83 -23.40 -25.59
CA ASP A 354 17.10 -22.16 -24.87
C ASP A 354 16.22 -20.96 -25.28
N VAL A 355 15.16 -21.20 -26.06
CA VAL A 355 14.16 -20.20 -26.42
C VAL A 355 12.88 -20.47 -25.65
N ILE A 356 12.31 -19.42 -25.04
CA ILE A 356 11.04 -19.50 -24.31
C ILE A 356 9.91 -19.16 -25.28
N TYR A 357 8.93 -20.07 -25.38
CA TYR A 357 7.70 -19.86 -26.14
C TYR A 357 6.50 -19.79 -25.20
N TYR A 358 5.57 -18.93 -25.52
CA TYR A 358 4.38 -18.66 -24.72
C TYR A 358 3.12 -19.22 -25.36
N GLY A 359 2.21 -19.78 -24.53
CA GLY A 359 0.92 -20.32 -24.90
C GLY A 359 -0.17 -19.94 -23.88
N ILE A 360 -1.39 -20.43 -24.08
CA ILE A 360 -2.52 -20.22 -23.18
C ILE A 360 -3.16 -21.57 -22.85
N GLU A 361 -3.51 -21.74 -21.58
CA GLU A 361 -4.35 -22.83 -21.06
C GLU A 361 -5.56 -22.26 -20.33
N ASP A 362 -6.62 -23.07 -20.23
CA ASP A 362 -7.73 -22.77 -19.33
C ASP A 362 -7.36 -23.06 -17.86
N ALA A 363 -8.29 -22.76 -16.94
CA ALA A 363 -8.09 -22.99 -15.52
C ALA A 363 -7.95 -24.49 -15.15
N GLN A 364 -8.37 -25.40 -16.02
CA GLN A 364 -8.27 -26.86 -15.85
C GLN A 364 -6.99 -27.44 -16.46
N GLY A 365 -6.20 -26.63 -17.17
CA GLY A 365 -4.93 -27.05 -17.81
C GLY A 365 -5.10 -27.54 -19.24
N ALA A 366 -6.29 -27.37 -19.86
CA ALA A 366 -6.47 -27.68 -21.27
C ALA A 366 -5.82 -26.58 -22.15
N THR A 367 -5.00 -26.99 -23.11
CA THR A 367 -4.32 -26.05 -24.02
C THR A 367 -5.34 -25.38 -24.94
N LEU A 368 -5.40 -24.06 -24.85
CA LEU A 368 -6.21 -23.19 -25.72
C LEU A 368 -5.38 -22.64 -26.88
N VAL A 369 -4.17 -22.22 -26.59
CA VAL A 369 -3.19 -21.72 -27.57
C VAL A 369 -1.85 -22.39 -27.33
N ASN A 370 -1.30 -23.04 -28.37
CA ASN A 370 0.01 -23.66 -28.28
C ASN A 370 1.12 -22.65 -27.99
N SER A 371 2.20 -23.09 -27.35
CA SER A 371 3.37 -22.25 -27.03
C SER A 371 4.18 -21.94 -28.30
N ASN A 372 3.77 -20.92 -29.06
CA ASN A 372 4.35 -20.53 -30.33
C ASN A 372 4.72 -19.03 -30.42
N TYR A 373 4.37 -18.25 -29.41
CA TYR A 373 4.62 -16.81 -29.37
C TYR A 373 5.89 -16.47 -28.57
N ASN A 374 6.57 -15.38 -28.93
CA ASN A 374 7.70 -14.87 -28.16
C ASN A 374 7.28 -14.21 -26.86
N SER A 375 6.06 -13.67 -26.79
CA SER A 375 5.44 -13.23 -25.56
C SER A 375 3.92 -13.28 -25.65
N ILE A 376 3.27 -13.47 -24.51
CA ILE A 376 1.83 -13.32 -24.32
C ILE A 376 1.60 -12.54 -23.04
N GLU A 377 0.78 -11.49 -23.12
CA GLU A 377 0.33 -10.70 -21.97
C GLU A 377 -1.20 -10.68 -21.94
N TYR A 378 -1.80 -10.93 -20.75
CA TYR A 378 -3.23 -10.78 -20.59
C TYR A 378 -3.63 -9.30 -20.65
N ALA A 379 -4.53 -8.96 -21.55
CA ALA A 379 -5.04 -7.60 -21.70
C ALA A 379 -6.27 -7.37 -20.77
N TYR A 380 -7.42 -7.88 -21.15
CA TYR A 380 -8.68 -7.84 -20.40
C TYR A 380 -9.72 -8.78 -21.06
N GLY A 381 -10.77 -9.16 -20.34
CA GLY A 381 -11.81 -10.04 -20.87
C GLY A 381 -11.23 -11.37 -21.36
N ASP A 382 -11.39 -11.65 -22.63
CA ASP A 382 -10.85 -12.85 -23.30
C ASP A 382 -9.70 -12.51 -24.27
N PHE A 383 -9.06 -11.34 -24.12
CA PHE A 383 -8.06 -10.85 -25.06
C PHE A 383 -6.66 -10.89 -24.49
N PHE A 384 -5.70 -11.21 -25.37
CA PHE A 384 -4.28 -11.32 -25.07
C PHE A 384 -3.46 -10.54 -26.10
N ILE A 385 -2.52 -9.76 -25.63
CA ILE A 385 -1.49 -9.13 -26.46
C ILE A 385 -0.43 -10.20 -26.72
N VAL A 386 -0.09 -10.44 -27.99
CA VAL A 386 0.93 -11.41 -28.40
C VAL A 386 2.03 -10.75 -29.20
N GLN A 387 3.23 -11.32 -29.11
CA GLN A 387 4.35 -11.00 -29.99
C GLN A 387 4.76 -12.24 -30.75
N ASP A 388 4.87 -12.14 -32.07
CA ASP A 388 5.33 -13.24 -32.92
C ASP A 388 6.86 -13.31 -33.02
N LYS A 389 7.36 -14.26 -33.79
CA LYS A 389 8.80 -14.47 -34.07
C LYS A 389 9.47 -13.30 -34.78
N ASP A 390 8.71 -12.48 -35.50
CA ASP A 390 9.20 -11.32 -36.24
C ASP A 390 9.11 -10.03 -35.37
N GLU A 391 8.97 -10.20 -34.04
CA GLU A 391 8.86 -9.14 -33.04
C GLU A 391 7.67 -8.19 -33.28
N LYS A 392 6.63 -8.66 -33.99
CA LYS A 392 5.41 -7.88 -34.23
C LYS A 392 4.35 -8.24 -33.21
N TYR A 393 3.63 -7.20 -32.78
CA TYR A 393 2.55 -7.31 -31.80
C TYR A 393 1.19 -7.36 -32.49
N GLY A 394 0.29 -8.12 -31.89
CA GLY A 394 -1.12 -8.21 -32.26
C GLY A 394 -1.98 -8.54 -31.02
N VAL A 395 -3.26 -8.74 -31.24
CA VAL A 395 -4.19 -9.19 -30.18
C VAL A 395 -4.91 -10.44 -30.67
N ILE A 396 -4.92 -11.46 -29.84
CA ILE A 396 -5.72 -12.68 -30.05
C ILE A 396 -6.81 -12.82 -28.99
N ASP A 397 -7.84 -13.58 -29.31
CA ASP A 397 -8.79 -14.06 -28.30
C ASP A 397 -8.23 -15.28 -27.54
N SER A 398 -8.94 -15.73 -26.52
CA SER A 398 -8.53 -16.88 -25.70
C SER A 398 -8.45 -18.22 -26.47
N LYS A 399 -8.96 -18.30 -27.70
CA LYS A 399 -8.91 -19.49 -28.56
C LYS A 399 -7.83 -19.37 -29.65
N GLY A 400 -7.06 -18.28 -29.66
CA GLY A 400 -6.02 -18.02 -30.63
C GLY A 400 -6.53 -17.33 -31.92
N GLY A 401 -7.80 -16.91 -31.96
CA GLY A 401 -8.33 -16.13 -33.07
C GLY A 401 -7.72 -14.73 -33.10
N ILE A 402 -7.18 -14.31 -34.25
CA ILE A 402 -6.58 -12.98 -34.41
C ILE A 402 -7.67 -11.92 -34.44
N VAL A 403 -7.70 -11.04 -33.44
CA VAL A 403 -8.64 -9.92 -33.33
C VAL A 403 -8.03 -8.62 -33.85
N LEU A 404 -6.76 -8.36 -33.53
CA LEU A 404 -5.96 -7.33 -34.17
C LEU A 404 -4.74 -7.98 -34.83
N GLU A 405 -4.53 -7.70 -36.12
CA GLU A 405 -3.44 -8.28 -36.90
C GLU A 405 -2.09 -8.13 -36.19
N ILE A 406 -1.26 -9.16 -36.31
CA ILE A 406 0.11 -9.18 -35.74
C ILE A 406 1.03 -8.44 -36.71
N LYS A 407 1.09 -7.12 -36.58
CA LYS A 407 1.88 -6.24 -37.47
C LYS A 407 2.37 -4.96 -36.81
N TYR A 408 1.99 -4.72 -35.57
CA TYR A 408 2.27 -3.47 -34.89
C TYR A 408 3.67 -3.50 -34.24
N ASP A 409 4.27 -2.31 -34.11
CA ASP A 409 5.60 -2.17 -33.51
C ASP A 409 5.56 -2.33 -31.99
N LEU A 410 4.47 -1.96 -31.34
CA LEU A 410 4.25 -2.09 -29.91
C LEU A 410 2.77 -1.95 -29.58
N ILE A 411 2.26 -2.86 -28.77
CA ILE A 411 0.95 -2.80 -28.10
C ILE A 411 1.17 -2.89 -26.60
N GLN A 412 0.51 -2.04 -25.82
CA GLN A 412 0.59 -2.06 -24.36
C GLN A 412 -0.79 -1.86 -23.73
N LYS A 413 -1.06 -2.55 -22.65
CA LYS A 413 -2.21 -2.29 -21.77
C LYS A 413 -1.97 -0.99 -20.99
N ILE A 414 -3.00 -0.15 -20.87
CA ILE A 414 -2.95 0.99 -19.95
C ILE A 414 -3.25 0.47 -18.54
N ARG A 415 -2.34 0.68 -17.62
CA ARG A 415 -2.41 0.16 -16.25
C ARG A 415 -3.73 0.56 -15.57
N ASN A 416 -4.43 -0.41 -14.96
CA ASN A 416 -5.72 -0.27 -14.28
C ASN A 416 -6.86 0.25 -15.18
N LYS A 417 -6.76 0.00 -16.50
CA LYS A 417 -7.78 0.37 -17.48
C LYS A 417 -8.00 -0.80 -18.44
N ASN A 418 -9.21 -0.89 -18.99
CA ASN A 418 -9.55 -1.84 -20.06
C ASN A 418 -9.32 -1.21 -21.44
N VAL A 419 -8.17 -0.60 -21.62
CA VAL A 419 -7.76 0.11 -22.82
C VAL A 419 -6.35 -0.30 -23.18
N ILE A 420 -6.11 -0.59 -24.46
CA ILE A 420 -4.77 -0.78 -25.00
C ILE A 420 -4.34 0.38 -25.85
N GLN A 421 -3.07 0.69 -25.84
CA GLN A 421 -2.43 1.65 -26.73
C GLN A 421 -1.57 0.94 -27.75
N ILE A 422 -1.65 1.38 -28.99
CA ILE A 422 -0.79 0.96 -30.08
C ILE A 422 0.12 2.12 -30.45
N LEU A 423 1.42 1.87 -30.42
CA LEU A 423 2.43 2.86 -30.79
C LEU A 423 3.07 2.48 -32.12
N SER A 424 3.11 3.43 -33.03
CA SER A 424 3.89 3.30 -34.27
C SER A 424 5.19 4.10 -34.13
N ARG A 425 6.32 3.38 -34.21
CA ARG A 425 7.66 3.97 -34.11
C ARG A 425 7.96 4.91 -35.29
N LYS A 426 7.45 4.58 -36.51
CA LYS A 426 7.76 5.28 -37.75
C LYS A 426 7.17 6.70 -37.81
N ASN A 427 5.94 6.89 -37.37
CA ASN A 427 5.23 8.17 -37.49
C ASN A 427 4.82 8.78 -36.15
N LYS A 428 5.27 8.20 -35.03
CA LYS A 428 4.93 8.61 -33.65
C LYS A 428 3.42 8.75 -33.41
N ASN A 429 2.62 7.90 -34.08
CA ASN A 429 1.19 7.88 -33.91
C ASN A 429 0.79 6.97 -32.75
N ILE A 430 -0.09 7.43 -31.89
CA ILE A 430 -0.70 6.65 -30.81
C ILE A 430 -2.16 6.41 -31.18
N LYS A 431 -2.59 5.16 -31.10
CA LYS A 431 -3.98 4.75 -31.21
C LYS A 431 -4.42 4.12 -29.89
N LEU A 432 -5.63 4.44 -29.46
CA LEU A 432 -6.25 3.84 -28.29
C LEU A 432 -7.43 2.98 -28.73
N TYR A 433 -7.52 1.79 -28.15
CA TYR A 433 -8.59 0.82 -28.39
C TYR A 433 -9.34 0.57 -27.09
N SER A 434 -10.67 0.63 -27.15
CA SER A 434 -11.58 0.41 -26.02
C SER A 434 -11.54 -1.03 -25.52
N SER A 435 -12.28 -1.31 -24.45
CA SER A 435 -12.53 -2.66 -23.93
C SER A 435 -13.17 -3.63 -24.94
N LYS A 436 -13.76 -3.10 -26.02
CA LYS A 436 -14.32 -3.88 -27.14
C LYS A 436 -13.38 -4.02 -28.33
N LEU A 437 -12.13 -3.56 -28.20
CA LEU A 437 -11.13 -3.48 -29.27
C LEU A 437 -11.56 -2.63 -30.48
N GLU A 438 -12.35 -1.59 -30.25
CA GLU A 438 -12.69 -0.56 -31.23
C GLU A 438 -11.70 0.61 -31.11
N GLU A 439 -11.21 1.13 -32.25
CA GLU A 439 -10.35 2.32 -32.25
C GLU A 439 -11.17 3.54 -31.80
N VAL A 440 -10.83 4.10 -30.64
CA VAL A 440 -11.58 5.22 -30.03
C VAL A 440 -10.86 6.56 -30.15
N ALA A 441 -9.56 6.54 -30.31
CA ALA A 441 -8.74 7.74 -30.53
C ALA A 441 -7.48 7.41 -31.32
N SER A 442 -7.02 8.37 -32.16
CA SER A 442 -5.77 8.28 -32.90
C SER A 442 -5.16 9.68 -32.98
N MET A 443 -3.90 9.85 -32.58
CA MET A 443 -3.28 11.16 -32.54
C MET A 443 -1.76 11.05 -32.76
N LYS A 444 -1.23 11.93 -33.63
CA LYS A 444 0.22 12.01 -33.93
C LYS A 444 0.94 12.82 -32.86
N SER A 445 2.16 12.39 -32.56
CA SER A 445 3.06 13.08 -31.60
C SER A 445 2.37 13.39 -30.26
N ALA A 446 1.51 12.46 -29.82
CA ALA A 446 0.70 12.60 -28.64
C ALA A 446 1.36 12.01 -27.40
N THR A 447 0.80 12.37 -26.26
CA THR A 447 1.10 11.80 -24.96
C THR A 447 -0.15 11.18 -24.38
N VAL A 448 -0.01 9.99 -23.78
CA VAL A 448 -1.07 9.36 -22.99
C VAL A 448 -0.79 9.67 -21.51
N GLN A 449 -1.76 10.30 -20.87
CA GLN A 449 -1.76 10.55 -19.43
C GLN A 449 -2.82 9.66 -18.79
N ASN A 450 -2.37 8.75 -17.92
CA ASN A 450 -3.24 7.82 -17.22
C ASN A 450 -3.59 8.41 -15.84
N GLU A 451 -4.76 8.98 -15.71
CA GLU A 451 -5.30 9.53 -14.47
C GLU A 451 -6.07 8.47 -13.67
N ILE A 452 -6.47 8.79 -12.44
CA ILE A 452 -7.15 7.84 -11.56
C ILE A 452 -8.46 7.33 -12.21
N ASN A 453 -9.29 8.24 -12.72
CA ASN A 453 -10.62 7.92 -13.21
C ASN A 453 -10.76 8.00 -14.73
N HIS A 454 -9.76 8.57 -15.43
CA HIS A 454 -9.81 8.74 -16.88
C HIS A 454 -8.44 8.60 -17.54
N ILE A 455 -8.46 8.56 -18.89
CA ILE A 455 -7.28 8.61 -19.74
C ILE A 455 -7.37 9.88 -20.55
N LYS A 456 -6.27 10.63 -20.64
CA LYS A 456 -6.14 11.78 -21.53
C LYS A 456 -5.11 11.48 -22.61
N LEU A 457 -5.54 11.50 -23.88
CA LEU A 457 -4.64 11.51 -25.02
C LEU A 457 -4.58 12.93 -25.57
N TYR A 458 -3.39 13.51 -25.64
CA TYR A 458 -3.26 14.92 -26.05
C TYR A 458 -1.94 15.22 -26.76
N ASN A 459 -1.98 16.25 -27.57
CA ASN A 459 -0.80 16.93 -28.14
C ASN A 459 -0.91 18.45 -27.94
N LYS A 460 -0.19 19.24 -28.74
CA LYS A 460 -0.22 20.71 -28.62
C LYS A 460 -1.52 21.36 -29.12
N GLU A 461 -2.31 20.66 -29.91
CA GLU A 461 -3.46 21.20 -30.63
C GLU A 461 -4.80 20.69 -30.07
N GLU A 462 -4.84 19.44 -29.61
CA GLU A 462 -6.08 18.76 -29.20
C GLU A 462 -5.88 17.81 -28.03
N ALA A 463 -7.00 17.50 -27.35
CA ALA A 463 -7.06 16.49 -26.31
C ALA A 463 -8.34 15.66 -26.43
N VAL A 464 -8.23 14.35 -26.15
CA VAL A 464 -9.33 13.41 -26.07
C VAL A 464 -9.32 12.79 -24.68
N PHE A 465 -10.51 12.72 -24.06
CA PHE A 465 -10.69 12.13 -22.74
C PHE A 465 -11.51 10.84 -22.86
N LEU A 466 -11.07 9.80 -22.17
CA LEU A 466 -11.72 8.48 -22.17
C LEU A 466 -11.91 8.02 -20.72
N ASP A 467 -12.98 7.30 -20.44
CA ASP A 467 -13.14 6.59 -19.17
C ASP A 467 -12.23 5.34 -19.10
N LYS A 468 -12.36 4.56 -18.04
CA LYS A 468 -11.55 3.34 -17.82
C LYS A 468 -11.75 2.25 -18.87
N ASP A 469 -12.87 2.26 -19.60
CA ASP A 469 -13.25 1.25 -20.62
C ASP A 469 -13.06 1.78 -22.06
N GLY A 470 -12.56 3.02 -22.19
CA GLY A 470 -12.28 3.65 -23.47
C GLY A 470 -13.47 4.38 -24.10
N ASN A 471 -14.55 4.61 -23.37
CA ASN A 471 -15.63 5.44 -23.89
C ASN A 471 -15.22 6.92 -23.85
N LYS A 472 -15.54 7.68 -24.90
CA LYS A 472 -15.26 9.11 -24.92
C LYS A 472 -16.10 9.85 -23.89
N ILE A 473 -15.46 10.73 -23.14
CA ILE A 473 -16.09 11.60 -22.15
C ILE A 473 -15.71 13.05 -22.41
N GLU A 474 -16.58 13.97 -21.98
CA GLU A 474 -16.30 15.40 -22.12
C GLU A 474 -15.30 15.87 -21.05
N GLU A 475 -14.49 16.87 -21.38
CA GLU A 475 -13.59 17.52 -20.42
C GLU A 475 -14.33 18.06 -19.20
N LYS A 476 -15.57 18.53 -19.39
CA LYS A 476 -16.47 19.04 -18.32
C LYS A 476 -17.17 17.94 -17.52
N SER A 477 -16.98 16.67 -17.87
CA SER A 477 -17.60 15.55 -17.14
C SER A 477 -17.16 15.52 -15.68
N GLU A 478 -18.02 15.02 -14.79
CA GLU A 478 -17.70 14.90 -13.36
C GLU A 478 -16.44 14.04 -13.13
N ILE A 479 -16.23 13.01 -13.95
CA ILE A 479 -15.05 12.12 -13.90
C ILE A 479 -13.76 12.91 -14.10
N VAL A 480 -13.70 13.73 -15.17
CA VAL A 480 -12.52 14.57 -15.48
C VAL A 480 -12.39 15.69 -14.46
N GLN A 481 -13.50 16.34 -14.10
CA GLN A 481 -13.47 17.45 -13.15
C GLN A 481 -13.07 17.01 -11.73
N ASN A 482 -13.39 15.81 -11.31
CA ASN A 482 -12.93 15.27 -10.04
C ASN A 482 -11.40 15.05 -10.03
N ASP A 483 -10.82 14.63 -11.15
CA ASP A 483 -9.36 14.56 -11.31
C ASP A 483 -8.73 15.97 -11.46
N LEU A 484 -9.46 16.96 -12.01
CA LEU A 484 -9.03 18.35 -12.23
C LEU A 484 -9.37 19.32 -11.09
N LYS A 485 -10.19 18.96 -10.10
CA LYS A 485 -10.54 19.80 -8.93
C LYS A 485 -9.32 20.24 -8.09
N ARG A 486 -8.12 19.94 -8.59
CA ARG A 486 -6.81 20.35 -8.10
C ARG A 486 -6.36 21.72 -8.60
N ASN A 487 -7.17 22.41 -9.42
CA ASN A 487 -6.75 23.70 -9.97
C ASN A 487 -6.90 24.82 -8.94
N LEU A 488 -5.80 25.53 -8.70
CA LEU A 488 -5.77 26.75 -7.88
C LEU A 488 -6.70 27.82 -8.48
N PRO A 489 -7.37 28.64 -7.63
CA PRO A 489 -8.10 29.82 -8.07
C PRO A 489 -7.22 30.75 -8.93
N GLU A 490 -7.82 31.50 -9.86
CA GLU A 490 -7.10 32.33 -10.83
C GLU A 490 -6.12 33.33 -10.20
N LYS A 491 -6.48 33.90 -9.06
CA LYS A 491 -5.63 34.84 -8.32
C LYS A 491 -4.32 34.24 -7.79
N ILE A 492 -4.28 32.91 -7.63
CA ILE A 492 -3.09 32.18 -7.16
C ILE A 492 -2.28 31.62 -8.35
N LYS A 493 -2.81 31.68 -9.57
CA LYS A 493 -2.08 31.26 -10.79
C LYS A 493 -0.84 32.11 -11.07
N GLU A 494 -0.76 33.31 -10.52
CA GLU A 494 0.43 34.17 -10.60
C GLU A 494 1.59 33.66 -9.72
N TYR A 495 1.30 32.77 -8.77
CA TYR A 495 2.30 32.19 -7.89
C TYR A 495 2.84 30.87 -8.45
N THR A 496 4.14 30.69 -8.41
CA THR A 496 4.79 29.45 -8.81
C THR A 496 4.86 28.50 -7.62
N LYS A 497 4.32 27.28 -7.79
CA LYS A 497 4.46 26.21 -6.79
C LYS A 497 5.92 25.80 -6.69
N LYS A 498 6.47 25.85 -5.50
CA LYS A 498 7.83 25.44 -5.16
C LYS A 498 7.81 24.38 -4.09
N GLN A 499 8.84 23.55 -4.09
CA GLN A 499 9.06 22.56 -3.06
C GLN A 499 10.56 22.46 -2.80
N ASP A 500 11.02 22.80 -1.61
CA ASP A 500 12.43 22.73 -1.20
C ASP A 500 12.75 21.51 -0.33
N SER A 501 11.73 20.90 0.26
CA SER A 501 11.83 19.63 0.97
C SER A 501 10.46 18.92 0.93
N LEU A 502 10.42 17.64 1.31
CA LEU A 502 9.16 16.85 1.34
C LEU A 502 8.07 17.51 2.19
N ASP A 503 8.47 18.34 3.14
CA ASP A 503 7.59 18.99 4.11
C ASP A 503 7.44 20.49 3.88
N ASN A 504 8.00 21.05 2.84
CA ASN A 504 7.88 22.47 2.57
C ASN A 504 7.44 22.77 1.13
N VAL A 505 6.15 22.59 0.90
CA VAL A 505 5.49 23.05 -0.33
C VAL A 505 4.92 24.46 -0.09
N TYR A 506 5.24 25.40 -0.96
CA TYR A 506 4.79 26.78 -0.88
C TYR A 506 4.61 27.39 -2.28
N TYR A 507 4.03 28.57 -2.33
CA TYR A 507 3.84 29.33 -3.56
C TYR A 507 4.65 30.63 -3.49
N GLU A 508 5.43 30.89 -4.52
CA GLU A 508 6.28 32.07 -4.65
C GLU A 508 5.69 32.99 -5.73
N LYS A 509 5.54 34.30 -5.41
CA LYS A 509 5.07 35.33 -6.32
C LYS A 509 6.19 35.82 -7.24
#